data_4d0fa5aa2c5a7c806d75e6b543395333
#
_entry.id   4d0fa5aa2c5a7c806d75e6b543395333
#
_cell.length_a   1.000
_cell.length_b   1.000
_cell.length_c   1.000
_cell.angle_alpha   90.00
_cell.angle_beta   90.00
_cell.angle_gamma   90.00
#
_symmetry.space_group_name_H-M   'P 1'
#
loop_
_entity.id
_entity.type
_entity.pdbx_description
1 polymer ?
#
loop_
_entity_poly.entity_id
_entity_poly.type
_entity_poly.pdbx_seq_one_letter_code
_entity_poly.pdbx_strand_id
1 'polypeptide(L)'
;MRTSPGSPAKKASLAALPALLAFVPAAPAQPPLTAGKSLSVIGSGELNWNVAVRAAPRSNARRVTVLRQFRPDYRPQVVLALSERTHPESGEPSWYRISVPGRPNGRTGWIPAGAADLHPVRELIHIDRSARTLELWSNERLVLRTRVAIGRPGMETPLGLFYVTWKLVPQAPVLGKFALETSAYSKLSEWPGGGIVAIHGTYEPRLLGQAVSHGCVRVSNRDILRLRARVGLGTPIRIVA
;
A
#
# COMPACT_ATOMS: atom_id res chain seq x y z
N MET A 1 -45.05 -83.16 -18.01
CA MET A 1 -44.58 -83.24 -19.42
C MET A 1 -44.15 -81.85 -19.90
N ARG A 2 -42.96 -81.76 -20.43
CA ARG A 2 -42.32 -80.66 -21.10
C ARG A 2 -41.70 -79.57 -20.24
N THR A 3 -40.45 -79.76 -20.06
CA THR A 3 -39.37 -78.83 -19.69
C THR A 3 -39.16 -77.79 -20.78
N SER A 4 -38.87 -76.53 -20.38
CA SER A 4 -38.28 -75.50 -21.27
C SER A 4 -37.11 -74.82 -20.60
N PRO A 5 -36.04 -74.57 -21.33
CA PRO A 5 -34.76 -74.27 -20.77
C PRO A 5 -34.52 -72.76 -20.49
N GLY A 6 -33.65 -72.56 -19.52
CA GLY A 6 -33.28 -71.23 -19.07
C GLY A 6 -32.40 -70.44 -20.05
N SER A 7 -32.61 -69.16 -20.03
CA SER A 7 -31.82 -68.14 -20.79
C SER A 7 -30.65 -67.64 -19.94
N PRO A 8 -29.44 -67.49 -20.48
CA PRO A 8 -28.27 -67.05 -19.70
C PRO A 8 -28.27 -65.53 -19.51
N ALA A 9 -28.05 -65.12 -18.27
CA ALA A 9 -27.84 -63.74 -17.87
C ALA A 9 -26.56 -63.16 -18.50
N LYS A 10 -26.69 -62.09 -19.25
CA LYS A 10 -25.55 -61.31 -19.76
C LYS A 10 -24.96 -60.48 -18.60
N LYS A 11 -23.74 -60.80 -18.23
CA LYS A 11 -22.91 -59.97 -17.33
C LYS A 11 -22.53 -58.67 -18.06
N ALA A 12 -23.09 -57.53 -17.63
CA ALA A 12 -22.66 -56.23 -18.08
C ALA A 12 -21.33 -55.88 -17.37
N SER A 13 -20.27 -55.77 -18.15
CA SER A 13 -18.96 -55.32 -17.67
C SER A 13 -19.00 -53.78 -17.57
N LEU A 14 -18.96 -53.24 -16.35
CA LEU A 14 -18.72 -51.80 -16.15
C LEU A 14 -17.27 -51.50 -16.46
N ALA A 15 -17.01 -50.85 -17.58
CA ALA A 15 -15.72 -50.25 -17.89
C ALA A 15 -15.59 -48.99 -17.06
N ALA A 16 -14.64 -48.98 -16.10
CA ALA A 16 -14.27 -47.77 -15.37
C ALA A 16 -13.53 -46.81 -16.31
N LEU A 17 -14.11 -45.62 -16.53
CA LEU A 17 -13.40 -44.50 -17.18
C LEU A 17 -12.32 -43.97 -16.23
N PRO A 18 -11.07 -43.79 -16.68
CA PRO A 18 -10.07 -43.11 -15.89
C PRO A 18 -10.45 -41.62 -15.76
N ALA A 19 -10.56 -41.12 -14.53
CA ALA A 19 -10.69 -39.71 -14.25
C ALA A 19 -9.42 -38.99 -14.69
N LEU A 20 -9.45 -38.22 -15.76
CA LEU A 20 -8.39 -37.27 -16.12
C LEU A 20 -8.37 -36.20 -15.06
N LEU A 21 -7.45 -36.29 -14.11
CA LEU A 21 -7.04 -35.21 -13.23
C LEU A 21 -6.41 -34.13 -14.12
N ALA A 22 -7.18 -33.09 -14.45
CA ALA A 22 -6.67 -31.92 -15.11
C ALA A 22 -5.63 -31.27 -14.19
N PHE A 23 -4.36 -31.39 -14.58
CA PHE A 23 -3.25 -30.69 -13.95
C PHE A 23 -3.42 -29.20 -14.28
N VAL A 24 -3.98 -28.43 -13.33
CA VAL A 24 -3.99 -26.96 -13.41
C VAL A 24 -2.56 -26.52 -13.06
N PRO A 25 -1.81 -25.97 -14.03
CA PRO A 25 -0.48 -25.48 -13.71
C PRO A 25 -0.63 -24.37 -12.68
N ALA A 26 0.08 -24.49 -11.55
CA ALA A 26 0.19 -23.42 -10.56
C ALA A 26 0.76 -22.20 -11.29
N ALA A 27 0.07 -21.06 -11.16
CA ALA A 27 0.58 -19.79 -11.69
C ALA A 27 2.01 -19.59 -11.15
N PRO A 28 2.97 -19.17 -11.99
CA PRO A 28 4.33 -18.96 -11.55
C PRO A 28 4.33 -18.01 -10.37
N ALA A 29 4.99 -18.41 -9.26
CA ALA A 29 5.21 -17.55 -8.11
C ALA A 29 5.92 -16.30 -8.62
N GLN A 30 5.28 -15.12 -8.45
CA GLN A 30 5.90 -13.87 -8.84
C GLN A 30 7.16 -13.67 -8.00
N PRO A 31 8.26 -13.19 -8.60
CA PRO A 31 9.51 -12.98 -7.88
C PRO A 31 9.29 -12.05 -6.68
N PRO A 32 9.97 -12.28 -5.57
CA PRO A 32 9.87 -11.45 -4.38
C PRO A 32 10.17 -9.99 -4.74
N LEU A 33 9.59 -9.04 -3.99
CA LEU A 33 9.70 -7.58 -4.17
C LEU A 33 11.14 -7.05 -4.23
N THR A 34 12.14 -7.89 -4.01
CA THR A 34 13.57 -7.61 -4.10
C THR A 34 14.10 -7.57 -5.54
N ALA A 35 13.37 -8.04 -6.52
CA ALA A 35 13.77 -7.98 -7.92
C ALA A 35 13.37 -6.62 -8.53
N GLY A 36 14.14 -5.57 -8.22
CA GLY A 36 14.02 -4.29 -8.91
C GLY A 36 13.85 -3.07 -7.99
N LYS A 37 14.97 -2.51 -7.54
CA LYS A 37 15.14 -1.34 -6.65
C LYS A 37 14.67 -1.62 -5.22
N SER A 38 15.57 -2.11 -4.39
CA SER A 38 15.48 -2.20 -2.94
C SER A 38 14.88 -0.91 -2.36
N LEU A 39 13.64 -0.99 -1.88
CA LEU A 39 13.06 0.02 -1.03
C LEU A 39 13.67 -0.18 0.35
N SER A 40 14.75 0.54 0.62
CA SER A 40 15.32 0.59 1.94
C SER A 40 14.41 1.39 2.85
N VAL A 41 13.40 0.73 3.42
CA VAL A 41 12.54 1.28 4.46
C VAL A 41 12.96 0.59 5.75
N ILE A 42 13.43 1.37 6.73
CA ILE A 42 13.91 0.83 8.01
C ILE A 42 12.82 0.83 9.08
N GLY A 43 11.82 1.72 8.97
CA GLY A 43 10.73 1.79 9.92
C GLY A 43 9.84 3.01 9.72
N SER A 44 8.81 3.11 10.52
CA SER A 44 7.93 4.27 10.62
C SER A 44 7.59 4.55 12.07
N GLY A 45 7.27 5.80 12.39
CA GLY A 45 6.90 6.21 13.74
C GLY A 45 6.32 7.61 13.77
N GLU A 46 5.88 8.03 14.94
CA GLU A 46 5.39 9.38 15.19
C GLU A 46 6.55 10.28 15.69
N LEU A 47 6.45 11.58 15.42
CA LEU A 47 7.42 12.53 15.94
C LEU A 47 7.20 12.77 17.43
N ASN A 48 8.30 12.76 18.19
CA ASN A 48 8.33 13.05 19.63
C ASN A 48 8.25 14.56 19.93
N TRP A 49 8.71 15.42 18.97
CA TRP A 49 8.70 16.87 19.06
C TRP A 49 8.78 17.53 17.67
N ASN A 50 8.67 18.86 17.63
CA ASN A 50 8.86 19.64 16.41
C ASN A 50 10.32 19.54 15.94
N VAL A 51 10.57 19.12 14.72
CA VAL A 51 11.92 18.84 14.23
C VAL A 51 12.26 19.56 12.94
N ALA A 52 13.46 20.12 12.87
CA ALA A 52 14.02 20.63 11.62
C ALA A 52 14.51 19.47 10.75
N VAL A 53 13.95 19.32 9.57
CA VAL A 53 14.45 18.38 8.56
C VAL A 53 15.63 18.99 7.83
N ARG A 54 16.76 18.31 7.78
CA ARG A 54 18.04 18.78 7.23
C ARG A 54 18.37 18.12 5.89
N ALA A 55 19.13 18.81 5.06
CA ALA A 55 19.60 18.28 3.78
C ALA A 55 20.71 17.20 3.93
N ALA A 56 21.39 17.17 5.07
CA ALA A 56 22.43 16.21 5.43
C ALA A 56 22.33 15.84 6.91
N PRO A 57 22.88 14.70 7.36
CA PRO A 57 22.81 14.22 8.75
C PRO A 57 23.77 14.97 9.67
N ARG A 58 23.55 16.27 9.85
CA ARG A 58 24.30 17.16 10.75
C ARG A 58 23.47 18.39 11.10
N SER A 59 23.64 18.91 12.30
CA SER A 59 22.83 20.00 12.88
C SER A 59 22.94 21.33 12.14
N ASN A 60 24.11 21.63 11.57
CA ASN A 60 24.38 22.85 10.80
C ASN A 60 24.05 22.73 9.30
N ALA A 61 23.54 21.57 8.82
CA ALA A 61 23.13 21.43 7.43
C ALA A 61 21.93 22.33 7.11
N ARG A 62 21.80 22.71 5.83
CA ARG A 62 20.68 23.52 5.34
C ARG A 62 19.34 22.88 5.74
N ARG A 63 18.45 23.68 6.29
CA ARG A 63 17.09 23.26 6.64
C ARG A 63 16.24 23.07 5.37
N VAL A 64 15.64 21.91 5.22
CA VAL A 64 14.70 21.57 4.14
C VAL A 64 13.30 22.07 4.50
N THR A 65 12.86 21.76 5.73
CA THR A 65 11.57 22.17 6.28
C THR A 65 11.60 21.98 7.81
N VAL A 66 10.48 22.31 8.45
CA VAL A 66 10.20 21.93 9.84
C VAL A 66 8.96 21.05 9.83
N LEU A 67 9.03 19.91 10.48
CA LEU A 67 7.86 19.09 10.78
C LEU A 67 7.47 19.36 12.23
N ARG A 68 6.17 19.58 12.44
CA ARG A 68 5.60 19.70 13.78
C ARG A 68 5.26 18.31 14.31
N GLN A 69 5.33 18.11 15.61
CA GLN A 69 4.88 16.89 16.29
C GLN A 69 3.44 16.55 15.94
N PHE A 70 2.58 17.59 15.91
CA PHE A 70 1.21 17.47 15.49
C PHE A 70 0.96 18.26 14.21
N ARG A 71 0.17 17.69 13.32
CA ARG A 71 -0.34 18.34 12.13
C ARG A 71 -1.31 19.48 12.51
N PRO A 72 -1.70 20.36 11.58
CA PRO A 72 -2.68 21.42 11.85
C PRO A 72 -4.04 20.92 12.34
N ASP A 73 -4.38 19.67 12.04
CA ASP A 73 -5.60 18.98 12.47
C ASP A 73 -5.43 18.22 13.80
N TYR A 74 -4.37 18.52 14.57
CA TYR A 74 -4.01 17.93 15.87
C TYR A 74 -3.65 16.43 15.83
N ARG A 75 -3.55 15.83 14.66
CA ARG A 75 -3.12 14.43 14.51
C ARG A 75 -1.61 14.31 14.62
N PRO A 76 -1.07 13.21 15.18
CA PRO A 76 0.37 12.98 15.22
C PRO A 76 0.99 13.03 13.82
N GLN A 77 2.19 13.58 13.73
CA GLN A 77 2.96 13.57 12.50
C GLN A 77 3.71 12.25 12.37
N VAL A 78 3.24 11.40 11.48
CA VAL A 78 3.93 10.16 11.13
C VAL A 78 5.06 10.44 10.16
N VAL A 79 6.17 9.71 10.29
CA VAL A 79 7.31 9.71 9.37
C VAL A 79 7.65 8.29 8.91
N LEU A 80 8.17 8.18 7.68
CA LEU A 80 8.69 6.95 7.12
C LEU A 80 10.20 7.12 6.95
N ALA A 81 11.00 6.31 7.65
CA ALA A 81 12.44 6.33 7.59
C ALA A 81 12.96 5.38 6.49
N LEU A 82 13.82 5.93 5.64
CA LEU A 82 14.36 5.26 4.45
C LEU A 82 15.74 4.68 4.67
N SER A 83 16.55 5.34 5.49
CA SER A 83 17.88 4.91 5.86
C SER A 83 18.29 5.61 7.16
N GLU A 84 19.34 5.12 7.77
CA GLU A 84 19.92 5.70 8.99
C GLU A 84 21.40 6.04 8.80
N ARG A 85 21.89 6.88 9.68
CA ARG A 85 23.31 7.11 9.97
C ARG A 85 23.55 6.75 11.43
N THR A 86 24.56 5.93 11.68
CA THR A 86 24.92 5.49 13.03
C THR A 86 26.09 6.32 13.59
N HIS A 87 26.24 6.32 14.90
CA HIS A 87 27.43 6.80 15.56
C HIS A 87 28.60 5.84 15.31
N PRO A 88 29.81 6.35 14.95
CA PRO A 88 30.95 5.47 14.67
C PRO A 88 31.36 4.57 15.83
N GLU A 89 31.22 5.08 17.09
CA GLU A 89 31.68 4.38 18.28
C GLU A 89 30.63 3.42 18.86
N SER A 90 29.37 3.85 18.95
CA SER A 90 28.30 3.03 19.57
C SER A 90 27.51 2.15 18.58
N GLY A 91 27.56 2.46 17.29
CA GLY A 91 26.73 1.81 16.29
C GLY A 91 25.25 2.20 16.35
N GLU A 92 24.82 2.99 17.34
CA GLU A 92 23.44 3.43 17.51
C GLU A 92 23.04 4.45 16.44
N PRO A 93 21.77 4.46 16.01
CA PRO A 93 21.28 5.46 15.07
C PRO A 93 21.44 6.88 15.60
N SER A 94 22.03 7.75 14.80
CA SER A 94 22.20 9.17 15.11
C SER A 94 21.25 10.06 14.29
N TRP A 95 20.97 9.65 13.06
CA TRP A 95 20.08 10.35 12.14
C TRP A 95 19.27 9.37 11.31
N TYR A 96 18.00 9.73 11.03
CA TYR A 96 17.16 9.04 10.07
C TYR A 96 16.92 9.90 8.82
N ARG A 97 17.11 9.32 7.65
CA ARG A 97 16.65 9.91 6.39
C ARG A 97 15.19 9.54 6.20
N ILE A 98 14.31 10.52 6.15
CA ILE A 98 12.88 10.33 6.07
C ILE A 98 12.32 10.77 4.72
N SER A 99 11.18 10.17 4.34
CA SER A 99 10.29 10.72 3.32
C SER A 99 9.55 11.92 3.92
N VAL A 100 9.74 13.10 3.32
CA VAL A 100 9.14 14.36 3.80
C VAL A 100 7.75 14.51 3.19
N PRO A 101 6.69 14.55 4.00
CA PRO A 101 5.33 14.74 3.48
C PRO A 101 5.17 16.17 2.93
N GLY A 102 4.18 16.33 2.06
CA GLY A 102 3.88 17.65 1.48
C GLY A 102 4.48 17.83 0.09
N ARG A 103 4.16 19.02 -0.49
CA ARG A 103 4.62 19.38 -1.83
C ARG A 103 6.04 19.98 -1.84
N PRO A 104 6.80 19.72 -2.92
CA PRO A 104 6.55 18.70 -3.94
C PRO A 104 6.69 17.27 -3.39
N ASN A 105 6.00 16.29 -4.00
CA ASN A 105 6.15 14.88 -3.67
C ASN A 105 7.60 14.40 -3.84
N GLY A 106 7.99 13.35 -3.10
CA GLY A 106 9.29 12.69 -3.24
C GLY A 106 10.45 13.40 -2.54
N ARG A 107 10.21 14.48 -1.79
CA ARG A 107 11.26 15.10 -0.97
C ARG A 107 11.75 14.15 0.12
N THR A 108 13.03 14.23 0.40
CA THR A 108 13.65 13.53 1.52
C THR A 108 14.50 14.49 2.35
N GLY A 109 14.81 14.10 3.57
CA GLY A 109 15.72 14.84 4.44
C GLY A 109 16.02 14.07 5.71
N TRP A 110 16.87 14.64 6.56
CA TRP A 110 17.40 14.01 7.73
C TRP A 110 16.84 14.64 9.00
N ILE A 111 16.47 13.81 9.97
CA ILE A 111 16.09 14.21 11.33
C ILE A 111 16.99 13.47 12.33
N PRO A 112 17.26 14.03 13.53
CA PRO A 112 17.93 13.29 14.60
C PRO A 112 17.16 12.01 14.94
N ALA A 113 17.86 10.92 15.22
CA ALA A 113 17.22 9.63 15.48
C ALA A 113 16.23 9.68 16.66
N GLY A 114 16.58 10.39 17.76
CA GLY A 114 15.67 10.55 18.90
C GLY A 114 14.37 11.31 18.60
N ALA A 115 14.24 11.95 17.42
CA ALA A 115 13.03 12.69 17.07
C ALA A 115 11.83 11.80 16.71
N ALA A 116 12.03 10.49 16.54
CA ALA A 116 10.95 9.54 16.26
C ALA A 116 11.32 8.14 16.76
N ASP A 117 10.38 7.48 17.43
CA ASP A 117 10.51 6.08 17.83
C ASP A 117 10.01 5.20 16.68
N LEU A 118 10.95 4.59 15.94
CA LEU A 118 10.63 3.81 14.76
C LEU A 118 10.25 2.37 15.13
N HIS A 119 9.20 1.89 14.49
CA HIS A 119 8.78 0.50 14.52
C HIS A 119 8.99 -0.15 13.14
N PRO A 120 9.41 -1.44 13.08
CA PRO A 120 9.54 -2.15 11.82
C PRO A 120 8.22 -2.16 11.04
N VAL A 121 8.30 -1.97 9.74
CA VAL A 121 7.16 -2.05 8.83
C VAL A 121 7.16 -3.41 8.15
N ARG A 122 6.04 -4.12 8.21
CA ARG A 122 5.86 -5.45 7.65
C ARG A 122 4.94 -5.48 6.44
N GLU A 123 4.14 -4.43 6.28
CA GLU A 123 3.18 -4.27 5.19
C GLU A 123 3.72 -3.31 4.13
N LEU A 124 3.36 -3.60 2.87
CA LEU A 124 3.60 -2.73 1.73
C LEU A 124 2.36 -2.71 0.85
N ILE A 125 1.87 -1.52 0.54
CA ILE A 125 0.88 -1.32 -0.51
C ILE A 125 1.64 -1.01 -1.81
N HIS A 126 1.41 -1.83 -2.84
CA HIS A 126 1.93 -1.60 -4.18
C HIS A 126 0.77 -1.27 -5.13
N ILE A 127 0.86 -0.16 -5.84
CA ILE A 127 -0.15 0.31 -6.79
C ILE A 127 0.50 0.42 -8.16
N ASP A 128 0.00 -0.35 -9.11
CA ASP A 128 0.37 -0.27 -10.52
C ASP A 128 -0.72 0.51 -11.25
N ARG A 129 -0.36 1.68 -11.77
CA ARG A 129 -1.27 2.58 -12.48
C ARG A 129 -1.65 2.03 -13.85
N SER A 130 -0.70 1.42 -14.56
CA SER A 130 -0.94 0.87 -15.89
C SER A 130 -1.88 -0.34 -15.82
N ALA A 131 -1.64 -1.25 -14.89
CA ALA A 131 -2.48 -2.39 -14.61
C ALA A 131 -3.77 -2.03 -13.86
N ARG A 132 -3.84 -0.85 -13.23
CA ARG A 132 -4.94 -0.40 -12.36
C ARG A 132 -5.23 -1.40 -11.27
N THR A 133 -4.18 -1.83 -10.58
CA THR A 133 -4.24 -2.79 -9.49
C THR A 133 -3.58 -2.25 -8.23
N LEU A 134 -4.09 -2.71 -7.09
CA LEU A 134 -3.50 -2.54 -5.79
C LEU A 134 -3.20 -3.91 -5.21
N GLU A 135 -2.01 -4.06 -4.68
CA GLU A 135 -1.57 -5.23 -3.93
C GLU A 135 -1.20 -4.82 -2.51
N LEU A 136 -1.62 -5.61 -1.54
CA LEU A 136 -1.11 -5.55 -0.18
C LEU A 136 -0.21 -6.75 0.05
N TRP A 137 1.01 -6.49 0.45
CA TRP A 137 2.00 -7.47 0.85
C TRP A 137 2.20 -7.39 2.37
N SER A 138 2.32 -8.50 3.05
CA SER A 138 2.62 -8.62 4.48
C SER A 138 3.69 -9.68 4.68
N ASN A 139 4.84 -9.32 5.29
CA ASN A 139 6.01 -10.18 5.42
C ASN A 139 6.37 -10.85 4.08
N GLU A 140 6.46 -10.06 3.01
CA GLU A 140 6.80 -10.49 1.64
C GLU A 140 5.80 -11.46 0.99
N ARG A 141 4.64 -11.66 1.59
CA ARG A 141 3.55 -12.48 1.03
C ARG A 141 2.42 -11.61 0.52
N LEU A 142 1.94 -11.91 -0.67
CA LEU A 142 0.76 -11.25 -1.23
C LEU A 142 -0.49 -11.68 -0.45
N VAL A 143 -1.17 -10.72 0.20
CA VAL A 143 -2.36 -10.98 1.02
C VAL A 143 -3.65 -10.40 0.44
N LEU A 144 -3.53 -9.45 -0.49
CA LEU A 144 -4.65 -8.89 -1.23
C LEU A 144 -4.18 -8.38 -2.59
N ARG A 145 -4.95 -8.71 -3.64
CA ARG A 145 -4.86 -8.04 -4.96
C ARG A 145 -6.27 -7.62 -5.35
N THR A 146 -6.42 -6.37 -5.80
CA THR A 146 -7.71 -5.82 -6.21
C THR A 146 -7.56 -4.82 -7.35
N ARG A 147 -8.61 -4.65 -8.14
CA ARG A 147 -8.68 -3.59 -9.16
C ARG A 147 -8.96 -2.26 -8.48
N VAL A 148 -8.38 -1.19 -9.02
CA VAL A 148 -8.55 0.17 -8.51
C VAL A 148 -9.00 1.13 -9.60
N ALA A 149 -9.73 2.19 -9.20
CA ALA A 149 -9.82 3.38 -10.03
C ALA A 149 -8.74 4.37 -9.58
N ILE A 150 -8.13 5.03 -10.55
CA ILE A 150 -7.01 5.97 -10.36
C ILE A 150 -7.34 7.34 -10.93
N GLY A 151 -6.43 8.29 -10.75
CA GLY A 151 -6.53 9.63 -11.30
C GLY A 151 -6.64 9.65 -12.82
N ARG A 152 -7.57 10.47 -13.34
CA ARG A 152 -7.77 10.69 -14.78
C ARG A 152 -6.61 11.48 -15.40
N PRO A 153 -6.48 11.49 -16.74
CA PRO A 153 -5.50 12.35 -17.41
C PRO A 153 -5.60 13.81 -16.94
N GLY A 154 -4.44 14.44 -16.69
CA GLY A 154 -4.33 15.76 -16.09
C GLY A 154 -4.44 15.81 -14.56
N MET A 155 -4.97 14.76 -13.92
CA MET A 155 -5.14 14.62 -12.47
C MET A 155 -4.64 13.26 -11.99
N GLU A 156 -3.50 12.84 -12.52
CA GLU A 156 -2.98 11.50 -12.29
C GLU A 156 -2.66 11.25 -10.81
N THR A 157 -2.89 10.02 -10.36
CA THR A 157 -2.34 9.52 -9.11
C THR A 157 -0.81 9.63 -9.16
N PRO A 158 -0.14 10.30 -8.22
CA PRO A 158 1.30 10.57 -8.31
C PRO A 158 2.12 9.28 -8.20
N LEU A 159 3.22 9.22 -8.95
CA LEU A 159 4.21 8.14 -8.84
C LEU A 159 5.16 8.41 -7.69
N GLY A 160 5.68 7.35 -7.07
CA GLY A 160 6.70 7.45 -6.04
C GLY A 160 6.48 6.54 -4.85
N LEU A 161 7.24 6.84 -3.79
CA LEU A 161 7.13 6.20 -2.48
C LEU A 161 6.45 7.15 -1.51
N PHE A 162 5.36 6.69 -0.96
CA PHE A 162 4.53 7.38 0.01
C PHE A 162 4.26 6.47 1.20
N TYR A 163 3.45 6.91 2.15
CA TYR A 163 3.04 6.12 3.30
C TYR A 163 1.68 6.56 3.84
N VAL A 164 1.05 5.70 4.62
CA VAL A 164 -0.24 5.99 5.28
C VAL A 164 -0.01 6.96 6.43
N THR A 165 -0.68 8.11 6.38
CA THR A 165 -0.57 9.17 7.40
C THR A 165 -1.72 9.16 8.38
N TRP A 166 -2.91 8.69 7.95
CA TRP A 166 -4.10 8.61 8.80
C TRP A 166 -5.11 7.57 8.30
N LYS A 167 -6.00 7.17 9.21
CA LYS A 167 -7.08 6.22 8.97
C LYS A 167 -8.38 6.84 9.45
N LEU A 168 -9.43 6.87 8.60
CA LEU A 168 -10.70 7.51 8.96
C LEU A 168 -11.91 6.80 8.37
N VAL A 169 -13.04 6.94 9.09
CA VAL A 169 -14.37 6.68 8.54
C VAL A 169 -14.85 7.99 7.95
N PRO A 170 -14.99 8.09 6.62
CA PRO A 170 -15.36 9.34 5.98
C PRO A 170 -16.84 9.64 6.18
N GLN A 171 -17.16 10.92 6.32
CA GLN A 171 -18.56 11.39 6.34
C GLN A 171 -19.11 11.57 4.93
N ALA A 172 -18.25 11.89 3.96
CA ALA A 172 -18.64 12.07 2.58
C ALA A 172 -18.85 10.72 1.86
N PRO A 173 -20.05 10.40 1.33
CA PRO A 173 -20.35 9.11 0.71
C PRO A 173 -19.42 8.74 -0.45
N VAL A 174 -18.89 9.73 -1.18
CA VAL A 174 -17.97 9.52 -2.31
C VAL A 174 -16.70 8.77 -1.90
N LEU A 175 -16.31 8.81 -0.64
CA LEU A 175 -15.14 8.12 -0.08
C LEU A 175 -15.43 6.70 0.42
N GLY A 176 -16.67 6.23 0.27
CA GLY A 176 -17.07 4.88 0.66
C GLY A 176 -17.06 4.64 2.17
N LYS A 177 -16.82 3.39 2.57
CA LYS A 177 -16.92 2.96 3.98
C LYS A 177 -15.69 3.31 4.82
N PHE A 178 -14.53 3.56 4.21
CA PHE A 178 -13.28 3.84 4.92
C PHE A 178 -12.27 4.49 3.99
N ALA A 179 -11.31 5.23 4.57
CA ALA A 179 -10.22 5.86 3.83
C ALA A 179 -8.89 5.78 4.60
N LEU A 180 -7.81 5.64 3.84
CA LEU A 180 -6.42 5.76 4.24
C LEU A 180 -5.87 7.05 3.62
N GLU A 181 -5.61 8.08 4.41
CA GLU A 181 -4.86 9.25 3.95
C GLU A 181 -3.41 8.86 3.73
N THR A 182 -2.78 9.48 2.75
CA THR A 182 -1.39 9.21 2.41
C THR A 182 -0.53 10.47 2.49
N SER A 183 0.79 10.31 2.46
CA SER A 183 1.73 11.43 2.34
C SER A 183 1.83 11.99 0.91
N ALA A 184 1.08 11.44 -0.04
CA ALA A 184 1.03 11.87 -1.43
C ALA A 184 0.07 13.04 -1.63
N TYR A 185 0.42 13.94 -2.54
CA TYR A 185 -0.42 15.07 -2.95
C TYR A 185 -0.67 15.03 -4.45
N SER A 186 -1.93 15.22 -4.84
CA SER A 186 -2.33 15.42 -6.23
C SER A 186 -1.89 16.79 -6.75
N LYS A 187 -2.07 17.04 -8.04
CA LYS A 187 -1.83 18.37 -8.63
C LYS A 187 -2.81 19.45 -8.12
N LEU A 188 -3.96 19.04 -7.61
CA LEU A 188 -5.02 19.95 -7.13
C LEU A 188 -4.69 20.46 -5.72
N SER A 189 -4.49 21.76 -5.57
CA SER A 189 -4.30 22.41 -4.26
C SER A 189 -5.62 22.91 -3.66
N GLU A 190 -6.57 23.30 -4.49
CA GLU A 190 -7.87 23.87 -4.11
C GLU A 190 -8.90 22.81 -3.64
N TRP A 191 -8.56 21.53 -3.71
CA TRP A 191 -9.46 20.45 -3.32
C TRP A 191 -9.58 20.34 -1.78
N PRO A 192 -10.75 19.94 -1.25
CA PRO A 192 -10.89 19.66 0.17
C PRO A 192 -9.79 18.73 0.70
N GLY A 193 -9.14 19.09 1.81
CA GLY A 193 -7.94 18.41 2.32
C GLY A 193 -6.64 18.82 1.62
N GLY A 194 -6.64 19.93 0.84
CA GLY A 194 -5.42 20.47 0.20
C GLY A 194 -4.84 19.57 -0.88
N GLY A 195 -5.66 18.66 -1.45
CA GLY A 195 -5.24 17.71 -2.46
C GLY A 195 -4.46 16.49 -1.95
N ILE A 196 -4.60 16.14 -0.67
CA ILE A 196 -4.09 14.87 -0.14
C ILE A 196 -4.70 13.72 -0.94
N VAL A 197 -3.86 12.81 -1.41
CA VAL A 197 -4.29 11.57 -2.05
C VAL A 197 -4.67 10.56 -0.98
N ALA A 198 -5.83 9.94 -1.14
CA ALA A 198 -6.30 8.87 -0.28
C ALA A 198 -6.51 7.57 -1.06
N ILE A 199 -6.38 6.44 -0.36
CA ILE A 199 -6.92 5.15 -0.80
C ILE A 199 -8.24 4.98 -0.07
N HIS A 200 -9.37 4.86 -0.79
CA HIS A 200 -10.68 4.84 -0.16
C HIS A 200 -11.67 3.91 -0.85
N GLY A 201 -12.74 3.57 -0.17
CA GLY A 201 -13.83 2.78 -0.72
C GLY A 201 -14.62 3.53 -1.79
N THR A 202 -15.56 2.83 -2.43
CA THR A 202 -16.50 3.44 -3.38
C THR A 202 -17.84 2.74 -3.38
N TYR A 203 -18.91 3.49 -3.61
CA TYR A 203 -20.24 2.96 -3.92
C TYR A 203 -20.49 2.80 -5.43
N GLU A 204 -19.47 3.12 -6.25
CA GLU A 204 -19.49 2.96 -7.71
C GLU A 204 -18.48 1.89 -8.17
N PRO A 205 -18.68 0.60 -7.86
CA PRO A 205 -17.72 -0.46 -8.17
C PRO A 205 -17.50 -0.64 -9.68
N ARG A 206 -18.45 -0.19 -10.52
CA ARG A 206 -18.32 -0.19 -12.00
C ARG A 206 -17.17 0.66 -12.52
N LEU A 207 -16.69 1.63 -11.73
CA LEU A 207 -15.59 2.51 -12.10
C LEU A 207 -14.22 1.90 -11.78
N LEU A 208 -14.16 0.79 -11.04
CA LEU A 208 -12.89 0.12 -10.74
C LEU A 208 -12.25 -0.43 -12.02
N GLY A 209 -10.96 -0.17 -12.17
CA GLY A 209 -10.20 -0.44 -13.38
C GLY A 209 -10.18 0.72 -14.36
N GLN A 210 -10.68 1.91 -13.99
CA GLN A 210 -10.71 3.09 -14.84
C GLN A 210 -9.88 4.23 -14.26
N ALA A 211 -9.48 5.18 -15.12
CA ALA A 211 -8.81 6.43 -14.75
C ALA A 211 -9.84 7.56 -14.69
N VAL A 212 -10.48 7.77 -13.53
CA VAL A 212 -11.65 8.64 -13.38
C VAL A 212 -11.61 9.56 -12.15
N SER A 213 -10.66 9.36 -11.23
CA SER A 213 -10.57 10.16 -10.01
C SER A 213 -9.78 11.46 -10.21
N HIS A 214 -9.68 12.26 -9.16
CA HIS A 214 -8.88 13.48 -9.10
C HIS A 214 -7.48 13.25 -8.47
N GLY A 215 -7.01 11.98 -8.48
CA GLY A 215 -5.72 11.58 -7.93
C GLY A 215 -5.83 10.50 -6.86
N CYS A 216 -6.95 10.40 -6.14
CA CYS A 216 -7.20 9.35 -5.18
C CYS A 216 -7.31 7.96 -5.83
N VAL A 217 -7.02 6.92 -5.05
CA VAL A 217 -7.12 5.52 -5.46
C VAL A 217 -8.40 4.93 -4.86
N ARG A 218 -9.34 4.52 -5.70
CA ARG A 218 -10.60 3.90 -5.26
C ARG A 218 -10.49 2.39 -5.30
N VAL A 219 -10.92 1.74 -4.23
CA VAL A 219 -11.07 0.28 -4.12
C VAL A 219 -12.52 -0.07 -3.77
N SER A 220 -12.89 -1.34 -3.84
CA SER A 220 -14.21 -1.75 -3.36
C SER A 220 -14.36 -1.47 -1.85
N ASN A 221 -15.61 -1.25 -1.38
CA ASN A 221 -15.88 -1.11 0.05
C ASN A 221 -15.49 -2.36 0.87
N ARG A 222 -15.54 -3.54 0.25
CA ARG A 222 -15.05 -4.78 0.83
C ARG A 222 -13.54 -4.75 1.04
N ASP A 223 -12.80 -4.33 0.02
CA ASP A 223 -11.34 -4.40 0.06
C ASP A 223 -10.74 -3.28 0.90
N ILE A 224 -11.34 -2.07 0.95
CA ILE A 224 -10.86 -1.03 1.87
C ILE A 224 -11.01 -1.46 3.34
N LEU A 225 -12.05 -2.23 3.69
CA LEU A 225 -12.19 -2.78 5.05
C LEU A 225 -11.16 -3.87 5.33
N ARG A 226 -10.74 -4.66 4.34
CA ARG A 226 -9.62 -5.62 4.46
C ARG A 226 -8.29 -4.90 4.65
N LEU A 227 -8.06 -3.81 3.92
CA LEU A 227 -6.90 -2.92 4.12
C LEU A 227 -6.91 -2.31 5.52
N ARG A 228 -8.05 -1.78 5.98
CA ARG A 228 -8.21 -1.21 7.33
C ARG A 228 -7.73 -2.16 8.43
N ALA A 229 -8.04 -3.44 8.30
CA ALA A 229 -7.73 -4.45 9.31
C ALA A 229 -6.23 -4.79 9.41
N ARG A 230 -5.43 -4.49 8.38
CA ARG A 230 -4.03 -4.91 8.27
C ARG A 230 -3.05 -3.75 8.20
N VAL A 231 -3.45 -2.66 7.58
CA VAL A 231 -2.59 -1.50 7.31
C VAL A 231 -2.55 -0.59 8.52
N GLY A 232 -1.33 -0.31 9.03
CA GLY A 232 -1.04 0.65 10.09
C GLY A 232 -0.63 2.03 9.54
N LEU A 233 -0.51 3.01 10.46
CA LEU A 233 0.13 4.29 10.13
C LEU A 233 1.59 4.03 9.75
N GLY A 234 2.12 4.81 8.82
CA GLY A 234 3.47 4.65 8.31
C GLY A 234 3.66 3.48 7.31
N THR A 235 2.63 2.66 7.05
CA THR A 235 2.73 1.62 6.01
C THR A 235 3.14 2.24 4.67
N PRO A 236 4.25 1.81 4.06
CA PRO A 236 4.71 2.32 2.77
C PRO A 236 3.71 2.02 1.65
N ILE A 237 3.65 2.96 0.71
CA ILE A 237 2.84 2.89 -0.50
C ILE A 237 3.74 3.17 -1.68
N ARG A 238 4.00 2.18 -2.51
CA ARG A 238 4.73 2.32 -3.76
C ARG A 238 3.75 2.45 -4.91
N ILE A 239 3.82 3.56 -5.64
CA ILE A 239 2.98 3.81 -6.82
C ILE A 239 3.90 3.83 -8.04
N VAL A 240 3.67 2.93 -8.98
CA VAL A 240 4.41 2.78 -10.24
C VAL A 240 3.51 3.06 -11.45
N ALA A 241 4.17 3.25 -12.60
CA ALA A 241 3.47 3.50 -13.89
C ALA A 241 2.82 2.22 -14.43
#